data_a41f8790b596daf8386e0da659ca8b54
#
_entry.id   a41f8790b596daf8386e0da659ca8b54
#
_cell.length_a   1.000
_cell.length_b   1.000
_cell.length_c   1.000
_cell.angle_alpha   90.00
_cell.angle_beta   90.00
_cell.angle_gamma   90.00
#
_symmetry.space_group_name_H-M   'P 1'
#
loop_
_entity.id
_entity.type
_entity.pdbx_description
1 polymer ?
#
loop_
_entity_poly.entity_id
_entity_poly.type
_entity_poly.pdbx_seq_one_letter_code
_entity_poly.pdbx_strand_id
1 'polypeptide(L)'
;MKTYAIIATEKGDMKAELYADETPGTVANFVDLAGHGFYDGLTFHRVIPDFVIQGGCPRGDGTGGPGYTIKCETSAPRQRHDRGVLSMAHAGRDTGGSQFFICMNRENTRHLDGVHTCFGQVVEGLDVIDDIRRGDRILSIRIVRE
;
A
#
# COMPACT_ATOMS: atom_id res chain seq x y z
N MET A 1 6.28 11.85 -16.92
CA MET A 1 6.97 11.69 -15.63
C MET A 1 6.16 10.75 -14.75
N LYS A 2 6.80 9.75 -14.19
CA LYS A 2 6.14 8.79 -13.30
C LYS A 2 6.31 9.20 -11.84
N THR A 3 5.37 8.77 -11.01
CA THR A 3 5.40 9.01 -9.56
C THR A 3 5.76 7.70 -8.86
N TYR A 4 6.73 7.77 -7.96
CA TYR A 4 7.20 6.61 -7.20
C TYR A 4 7.16 6.88 -5.70
N ALA A 5 6.94 5.83 -4.93
CA ALA A 5 7.09 5.85 -3.48
C ALA A 5 8.30 5.02 -3.09
N ILE A 6 9.19 5.59 -2.29
CA ILE A 6 10.30 4.86 -1.67
C ILE A 6 9.86 4.52 -0.25
N ILE A 7 9.54 3.26 -0.01
CA ILE A 7 9.09 2.76 1.29
C ILE A 7 10.30 2.20 2.01
N ALA A 8 10.83 2.97 2.96
CA ALA A 8 11.98 2.55 3.76
C ALA A 8 11.46 1.77 4.97
N THR A 9 11.98 0.57 5.17
CA THR A 9 11.59 -0.31 6.27
C THR A 9 12.81 -0.81 7.02
N GLU A 10 12.58 -1.43 8.19
CA GLU A 10 13.65 -2.07 8.97
C GLU A 10 14.33 -3.21 8.22
N LYS A 11 13.71 -3.75 7.18
CA LYS A 11 14.25 -4.87 6.37
C LYS A 11 14.80 -4.42 5.02
N GLY A 12 14.74 -3.14 4.71
CA GLY A 12 15.21 -2.58 3.45
C GLY A 12 14.19 -1.69 2.77
N ASP A 13 14.55 -1.18 1.61
CA ASP A 13 13.72 -0.25 0.86
C ASP A 13 13.00 -0.94 -0.28
N MET A 14 11.75 -0.51 -0.51
CA MET A 14 10.97 -0.90 -1.67
C MET A 14 10.62 0.35 -2.47
N LYS A 15 10.84 0.31 -3.78
CA LYS A 15 10.42 1.40 -4.67
C LYS A 15 9.20 0.94 -5.46
N ALA A 16 8.12 1.69 -5.37
CA ALA A 16 6.86 1.36 -6.04
C ALA A 16 6.47 2.46 -7.01
N GLU A 17 6.11 2.07 -8.23
CA GLU A 17 5.45 2.99 -9.16
C GLU A 17 4.01 3.16 -8.72
N LEU A 18 3.54 4.40 -8.62
CA LEU A 18 2.15 4.71 -8.26
C LEU A 18 1.34 4.97 -9.52
N TYR A 19 0.11 4.46 -9.56
CA TYR A 19 -0.78 4.58 -10.73
C TYR A 19 -1.52 5.92 -10.72
N ALA A 20 -0.77 7.02 -10.80
CA ALA A 20 -1.31 8.36 -10.62
C ALA A 20 -2.40 8.72 -11.64
N ASP A 21 -2.29 8.23 -12.87
CA ASP A 21 -3.26 8.52 -13.94
C ASP A 21 -4.50 7.62 -13.85
N GLU A 22 -4.36 6.41 -13.32
CA GLU A 22 -5.43 5.42 -13.30
C GLU A 22 -6.26 5.46 -12.02
N THR A 23 -5.61 5.77 -10.88
CA THR A 23 -6.26 5.86 -9.57
C THR A 23 -5.88 7.18 -8.90
N PRO A 24 -6.29 8.32 -9.52
CA PRO A 24 -5.81 9.63 -9.08
C PRO A 24 -6.21 9.99 -7.64
N GLY A 25 -7.41 9.63 -7.22
CA GLY A 25 -7.88 9.93 -5.87
C GLY A 25 -7.10 9.15 -4.81
N THR A 26 -6.89 7.86 -5.05
CA THR A 26 -6.15 6.99 -4.13
C THR A 26 -4.69 7.40 -4.05
N VAL A 27 -4.06 7.67 -5.20
CA VAL A 27 -2.65 8.08 -5.24
C VAL A 27 -2.46 9.46 -4.59
N ALA A 28 -3.36 10.42 -4.89
CA ALA A 28 -3.28 11.75 -4.27
C ALA A 28 -3.36 11.68 -2.75
N ASN A 29 -4.25 10.83 -2.22
CA ASN A 29 -4.37 10.62 -0.78
C ASN A 29 -3.09 10.02 -0.20
N PHE A 30 -2.55 8.98 -0.82
CA PHE A 30 -1.33 8.32 -0.37
C PHE A 30 -0.13 9.28 -0.39
N VAL A 31 0.03 10.04 -1.48
CA VAL A 31 1.09 11.04 -1.64
C VAL A 31 0.99 12.12 -0.57
N ASP A 32 -0.22 12.60 -0.31
CA ASP A 32 -0.46 13.63 0.70
C ASP A 32 -0.09 13.14 2.11
N LEU A 33 -0.56 11.94 2.48
CA LEU A 33 -0.23 11.33 3.77
C LEU A 33 1.27 11.11 3.92
N ALA A 34 1.91 10.56 2.89
CA ALA A 34 3.36 10.31 2.90
C ALA A 34 4.14 11.63 3.02
N GLY A 35 3.70 12.66 2.32
CA GLY A 35 4.36 13.98 2.35
C GLY A 35 4.29 14.68 3.69
N HIS A 36 3.29 14.35 4.51
CA HIS A 36 3.14 14.88 5.86
C HIS A 36 3.76 13.98 6.94
N GLY A 37 4.46 12.92 6.55
CA GLY A 37 5.09 12.00 7.50
C GLY A 37 4.10 11.10 8.23
N PHE A 38 2.88 10.94 7.72
CA PHE A 38 1.84 10.14 8.38
C PHE A 38 2.28 8.70 8.63
N TYR A 39 3.01 8.11 7.69
CA TYR A 39 3.43 6.71 7.78
C TYR A 39 4.71 6.48 8.59
N ASP A 40 5.42 7.54 8.95
CA ASP A 40 6.70 7.42 9.66
C ASP A 40 6.50 6.74 11.02
N GLY A 41 7.21 5.62 11.23
CA GLY A 41 7.14 4.87 12.48
C GLY A 41 5.95 3.93 12.62
N LEU A 42 5.03 3.90 11.65
CA LEU A 42 3.92 2.95 11.67
C LEU A 42 4.42 1.55 11.31
N THR A 43 3.66 0.53 11.71
CA THR A 43 4.10 -0.86 11.55
C THR A 43 3.31 -1.58 10.46
N PHE A 44 3.88 -2.70 9.98
CA PHE A 44 3.14 -3.73 9.28
C PHE A 44 2.46 -4.60 10.35
N HIS A 45 1.27 -4.19 10.76
CA HIS A 45 0.56 -4.81 11.89
C HIS A 45 -0.07 -6.16 11.52
N ARG A 46 -0.20 -6.46 10.22
CA ARG A 46 -0.80 -7.70 9.75
C ARG A 46 0.05 -8.27 8.63
N VAL A 47 0.72 -9.38 8.90
CA VAL A 47 1.55 -10.09 7.92
C VAL A 47 1.07 -11.53 7.87
N ILE A 48 0.56 -11.94 6.71
CA ILE A 48 0.09 -13.29 6.47
C ILE A 48 0.98 -13.91 5.38
N PRO A 49 1.81 -14.90 5.69
CA PRO A 49 2.71 -15.52 4.72
C PRO A 49 1.98 -15.96 3.45
N ASP A 50 2.63 -15.75 2.30
CA ASP A 50 2.11 -16.06 0.98
C ASP A 50 0.82 -15.33 0.61
N PHE A 51 0.44 -14.32 1.38
CA PHE A 51 -0.76 -13.53 1.11
C PHE A 51 -0.40 -12.05 1.01
N VAL A 52 -0.33 -11.33 2.13
CA VAL A 52 -0.07 -9.89 2.13
C VAL A 52 0.77 -9.46 3.32
N ILE A 53 1.43 -8.30 3.18
CA ILE A 53 1.93 -7.49 4.28
C ILE A 53 1.08 -6.22 4.31
N GLN A 54 0.48 -5.91 5.44
CA GLN A 54 -0.45 -4.79 5.60
C GLN A 54 0.01 -3.84 6.69
N GLY A 55 -0.01 -2.55 6.39
CA GLY A 55 0.41 -1.52 7.32
C GLY A 55 -0.31 -0.21 7.11
N GLY A 56 0.19 0.85 7.76
CA GLY A 56 -0.36 2.19 7.61
C GLY A 56 -1.50 2.53 8.56
N CYS A 57 -1.70 1.72 9.60
CA CYS A 57 -2.68 2.02 10.64
C CYS A 57 -2.02 2.86 11.75
N PRO A 58 -2.51 4.09 12.04
CA PRO A 58 -1.90 4.91 13.08
C PRO A 58 -2.01 4.32 14.48
N ARG A 59 -2.97 3.42 14.73
CA ARG A 59 -3.11 2.72 16.00
C ARG A 59 -2.34 1.41 16.07
N GLY A 60 -1.88 0.91 14.92
CA GLY A 60 -1.12 -0.34 14.85
C GLY A 60 -1.94 -1.61 15.08
N ASP A 61 -3.27 -1.53 15.05
CA ASP A 61 -4.16 -2.67 15.34
C ASP A 61 -5.21 -2.92 14.25
N GLY A 62 -5.18 -2.15 13.18
CA GLY A 62 -6.11 -2.27 12.06
C GLY A 62 -7.38 -1.42 12.19
N THR A 63 -7.57 -0.72 13.32
CA THR A 63 -8.79 0.06 13.58
C THR A 63 -8.66 1.54 13.25
N GLY A 64 -7.45 2.04 13.04
CA GLY A 64 -7.19 3.46 12.83
C GLY A 64 -7.09 3.86 11.37
N GLY A 65 -7.22 5.15 11.12
CA GLY A 65 -7.09 5.76 9.80
C GLY A 65 -6.84 7.25 9.92
N PRO A 66 -6.88 7.99 8.80
CA PRO A 66 -6.53 9.41 8.79
C PRO A 66 -7.65 10.34 9.24
N GLY A 67 -8.81 9.80 9.64
CA GLY A 67 -9.95 10.61 10.07
C GLY A 67 -10.96 10.87 8.96
N TYR A 68 -10.81 10.24 7.81
CA TYR A 68 -11.72 10.35 6.67
C TYR A 68 -11.64 9.07 5.84
N THR A 69 -12.51 8.93 4.85
CA THR A 69 -12.49 7.79 3.92
C THR A 69 -12.35 8.27 2.48
N ILE A 70 -11.89 7.38 1.61
CA ILE A 70 -11.75 7.65 0.18
C ILE A 70 -12.54 6.61 -0.62
N LYS A 71 -12.91 6.98 -1.84
CA LYS A 71 -13.66 6.10 -2.74
C LYS A 71 -12.77 5.06 -3.38
N CYS A 72 -13.32 3.88 -3.64
CA CYS A 72 -12.65 2.85 -4.43
C CYS A 72 -12.54 3.28 -5.90
N GLU A 73 -11.45 2.88 -6.54
CA GLU A 73 -11.18 3.16 -7.96
C GLU A 73 -10.82 1.84 -8.65
N THR A 74 -11.77 0.91 -8.69
CA THR A 74 -11.51 -0.47 -9.13
C THR A 74 -11.81 -0.71 -10.62
N SER A 75 -12.11 0.34 -11.38
CA SER A 75 -12.44 0.24 -12.81
C SER A 75 -11.26 0.52 -13.75
N ALA A 76 -10.11 0.90 -13.19
CA ALA A 76 -8.92 1.24 -13.97
C ALA A 76 -8.27 -0.02 -14.58
N PRO A 77 -7.42 0.15 -15.63
CA PRO A 77 -6.84 -1.01 -16.34
C PRO A 77 -5.98 -1.93 -15.50
N ARG A 78 -5.16 -1.41 -14.59
CA ARG A 78 -4.22 -2.22 -13.81
C ARG A 78 -4.79 -2.63 -12.45
N GLN A 79 -6.06 -3.04 -12.39
CA GLN A 79 -6.73 -3.48 -11.17
C GLN A 79 -6.57 -4.99 -10.98
N ARG A 80 -5.31 -5.44 -10.90
CA ARG A 80 -4.95 -6.84 -10.75
C ARG A 80 -3.97 -7.00 -9.60
N HIS A 81 -4.30 -7.87 -8.64
CA HIS A 81 -3.49 -8.10 -7.44
C HIS A 81 -2.37 -9.11 -7.69
N ASP A 82 -1.38 -8.69 -8.49
CA ASP A 82 -0.16 -9.46 -8.73
C ASP A 82 0.83 -9.27 -7.58
N ARG A 83 1.84 -10.13 -7.51
CA ARG A 83 2.91 -9.99 -6.52
C ARG A 83 3.56 -8.60 -6.63
N GLY A 84 3.70 -7.92 -5.50
CA GLY A 84 4.28 -6.58 -5.42
C GLY A 84 3.31 -5.44 -5.60
N VAL A 85 2.04 -5.72 -5.88
CA VAL A 85 1.02 -4.67 -6.06
C VAL A 85 0.64 -4.09 -4.71
N LEU A 86 0.58 -2.74 -4.65
CA LEU A 86 0.05 -1.99 -3.52
C LEU A 86 -1.46 -1.82 -3.70
N SER A 87 -2.23 -2.17 -2.69
CA SER A 87 -3.68 -2.08 -2.71
C SER A 87 -4.21 -1.49 -1.42
N MET A 88 -5.36 -0.82 -1.48
CA MET A 88 -5.95 -0.17 -0.31
C MET A 88 -6.74 -1.16 0.53
N ALA A 89 -6.41 -1.25 1.80
CA ALA A 89 -7.21 -1.98 2.77
C ALA A 89 -8.46 -1.18 3.12
N HIS A 90 -9.58 -1.86 3.34
CA HIS A 90 -10.83 -1.23 3.79
C HIS A 90 -11.76 -2.27 4.43
N ALA A 91 -12.80 -1.77 5.07
CA ALA A 91 -13.83 -2.59 5.73
C ALA A 91 -15.13 -2.62 4.93
N GLY A 92 -15.04 -2.49 3.62
CA GLY A 92 -16.15 -2.43 2.70
C GLY A 92 -15.92 -1.34 1.66
N ARG A 93 -16.83 -1.23 0.68
CA ARG A 93 -16.67 -0.27 -0.42
C ARG A 93 -16.62 1.17 0.10
N ASP A 94 -15.66 1.94 -0.40
CA ASP A 94 -15.49 3.36 -0.12
C ASP A 94 -15.18 3.67 1.37
N THR A 95 -14.53 2.73 2.07
CA THR A 95 -14.13 2.93 3.48
C THR A 95 -12.62 2.95 3.69
N GLY A 96 -11.84 2.96 2.61
CA GLY A 96 -10.37 3.07 2.71
C GLY A 96 -9.94 4.42 3.28
N GLY A 97 -8.72 4.45 3.81
CA GLY A 97 -8.14 5.68 4.37
C GLY A 97 -6.62 5.70 4.23
N SER A 98 -5.91 5.14 5.21
CA SER A 98 -4.45 5.12 5.19
C SER A 98 -3.84 3.72 5.08
N GLN A 99 -4.56 2.69 5.50
CA GLN A 99 -4.02 1.34 5.50
C GLN A 99 -3.92 0.79 4.08
N PHE A 100 -2.81 0.13 3.80
CA PHE A 100 -2.57 -0.51 2.53
C PHE A 100 -1.89 -1.86 2.75
N PHE A 101 -1.96 -2.71 1.73
CA PHE A 101 -1.23 -3.97 1.76
C PHE A 101 -0.45 -4.15 0.46
N ILE A 102 0.60 -4.97 0.54
CA ILE A 102 1.41 -5.35 -0.62
C ILE A 102 1.23 -6.85 -0.82
N CYS A 103 0.86 -7.24 -2.03
CA CYS A 103 0.55 -8.63 -2.36
C CYS A 103 1.81 -9.47 -2.48
N MET A 104 1.77 -10.67 -1.91
CA MET A 104 2.91 -11.60 -1.93
C MET A 104 2.78 -12.67 -3.01
N ASN A 105 1.56 -13.14 -3.29
CA ASN A 105 1.33 -14.27 -4.19
C ASN A 105 -0.02 -14.14 -4.88
N ARG A 106 0.01 -14.02 -6.21
CA ARG A 106 -1.19 -13.84 -7.05
C ARG A 106 -2.24 -14.92 -6.80
N GLU A 107 -1.84 -16.17 -6.62
CA GLU A 107 -2.79 -17.27 -6.37
C GLU A 107 -3.67 -17.02 -5.16
N ASN A 108 -3.11 -16.37 -4.14
CA ASN A 108 -3.81 -16.11 -2.88
C ASN A 108 -4.46 -14.73 -2.81
N THR A 109 -4.16 -13.83 -3.77
CA THR A 109 -4.69 -12.46 -3.77
C THR A 109 -5.66 -12.18 -4.90
N ARG A 110 -5.80 -13.08 -5.85
CA ARG A 110 -6.64 -12.89 -7.06
C ARG A 110 -8.10 -12.58 -6.74
N HIS A 111 -8.62 -13.09 -5.65
CA HIS A 111 -10.03 -12.86 -5.24
C HIS A 111 -10.28 -11.42 -4.79
N LEU A 112 -9.23 -10.63 -4.60
CA LEU A 112 -9.34 -9.22 -4.20
C LEU A 112 -9.56 -8.29 -5.40
N ASP A 113 -9.37 -8.80 -6.62
CA ASP A 113 -9.56 -8.00 -7.84
C ASP A 113 -10.99 -7.46 -7.89
N GLY A 114 -11.12 -6.16 -8.20
CA GLY A 114 -12.43 -5.51 -8.27
C GLY A 114 -13.02 -5.12 -6.92
N VAL A 115 -12.41 -5.55 -5.82
CA VAL A 115 -12.88 -5.26 -4.46
C VAL A 115 -12.02 -4.18 -3.80
N HIS A 116 -10.70 -4.31 -3.91
CA HIS A 116 -9.74 -3.34 -3.37
C HIS A 116 -9.04 -2.60 -4.50
N THR A 117 -8.73 -1.32 -4.29
CA THR A 117 -8.07 -0.48 -5.29
C THR A 117 -6.59 -0.75 -5.35
N CYS A 118 -6.10 -1.27 -6.47
CA CYS A 118 -4.68 -1.38 -6.75
C CYS A 118 -4.16 -0.01 -7.19
N PHE A 119 -3.16 0.53 -6.49
CA PHE A 119 -2.68 1.89 -6.78
C PHE A 119 -1.18 1.99 -7.01
N GLY A 120 -0.47 0.89 -6.99
CA GLY A 120 0.97 0.87 -7.26
C GLY A 120 1.54 -0.52 -7.43
N GLN A 121 2.80 -0.58 -7.84
CA GLN A 121 3.54 -1.81 -8.07
C GLN A 121 4.99 -1.63 -7.64
N VAL A 122 5.49 -2.50 -6.78
CA VAL A 122 6.91 -2.52 -6.41
C VAL A 122 7.74 -2.89 -7.62
N VAL A 123 8.69 -2.03 -7.98
CA VAL A 123 9.58 -2.21 -9.14
C VAL A 123 11.02 -2.47 -8.73
N GLU A 124 11.38 -2.12 -7.49
CA GLU A 124 12.70 -2.42 -6.92
C GLU A 124 12.52 -2.84 -5.46
N GLY A 125 13.30 -3.81 -4.99
CA GLY A 125 13.23 -4.30 -3.62
C GLY A 125 12.08 -5.27 -3.39
N LEU A 126 11.68 -5.99 -4.43
CA LEU A 126 10.56 -6.94 -4.33
C LEU A 126 10.80 -8.03 -3.29
N ASP A 127 12.04 -8.47 -3.11
CA ASP A 127 12.40 -9.49 -2.13
C ASP A 127 12.27 -9.00 -0.68
N VAL A 128 12.27 -7.70 -0.43
CA VAL A 128 12.04 -7.14 0.91
C VAL A 128 10.67 -7.55 1.45
N ILE A 129 9.68 -7.70 0.57
CA ILE A 129 8.33 -8.12 0.96
C ILE A 129 8.38 -9.43 1.76
N ASP A 130 9.22 -10.37 1.35
CA ASP A 130 9.34 -11.68 1.99
C ASP A 130 10.05 -11.62 3.34
N ASP A 131 10.80 -10.57 3.60
CA ASP A 131 11.56 -10.39 4.84
C ASP A 131 10.77 -9.64 5.91
N ILE A 132 9.70 -8.97 5.54
CA ILE A 132 8.86 -8.22 6.48
C ILE A 132 8.17 -9.19 7.44
N ARG A 133 8.18 -8.83 8.71
CA ARG A 133 7.50 -9.58 9.77
C ARG A 133 6.54 -8.67 10.52
N ARG A 134 5.54 -9.26 11.14
CA ARG A 134 4.57 -8.51 11.93
C ARG A 134 5.29 -7.63 12.95
N GLY A 135 4.95 -6.34 12.95
CA GLY A 135 5.55 -5.37 13.84
C GLY A 135 6.75 -4.64 13.27
N ASP A 136 7.26 -5.04 12.11
CA ASP A 136 8.33 -4.29 11.45
C ASP A 136 7.85 -2.89 11.10
N ARG A 137 8.73 -1.91 11.22
CA ARG A 137 8.36 -0.49 11.04
C ARG A 137 8.57 -0.02 9.62
N ILE A 138 7.66 0.86 9.21
CA ILE A 138 7.85 1.76 8.09
C ILE A 138 8.65 2.94 8.65
N LEU A 139 9.89 3.11 8.20
CA LEU A 139 10.74 4.20 8.67
C LEU A 139 10.31 5.52 8.05
N SER A 140 10.00 5.50 6.76
CA SER A 140 9.49 6.64 6.02
C SER A 140 8.90 6.20 4.68
N ILE A 141 8.05 7.02 4.11
CA ILE A 141 7.61 6.87 2.72
C ILE A 141 7.90 8.20 2.03
N ARG A 142 8.81 8.18 1.06
CA ARG A 142 9.23 9.37 0.31
C ARG A 142 8.71 9.28 -1.11
N ILE A 143 8.15 10.38 -1.60
CA ILE A 143 7.60 10.44 -2.96
C ILE A 143 8.63 11.08 -3.89
N VAL A 144 8.89 10.43 -5.01
CA VAL A 144 9.79 10.93 -6.06
C VAL A 144 9.10 10.90 -7.41
N ARG A 145 9.42 11.89 -8.23
CA ARG A 145 8.92 11.96 -9.61
C ARG A 145 10.09 11.91 -10.56
N GLU A 146 10.03 10.96 -11.49
CA GLU A 146 11.11 10.71 -12.46
C GLU A 146 10.57 10.57 -13.87
#